data_d866f02b82ffd1fc148dcf03c3f9dca2
#
_entry.id   d866f02b82ffd1fc148dcf03c3f9dca2
#
_cell.length_a   1.000
_cell.length_b   1.000
_cell.length_c   1.000
_cell.angle_alpha   90.00
_cell.angle_beta   90.00
_cell.angle_gamma   90.00
#
_symmetry.space_group_name_H-M   'P 1'
#
loop_
_entity.id
_entity.type
_entity.pdbx_description
1 polymer ?
#
loop_
_entity_poly.entity_id
_entity_poly.type
_entity_poly.pdbx_seq_one_letter_code
_entity_poly.pdbx_strand_id
1 'polypeptide(L)'
;ISADTYKDFILTMLFLKYLSDMYRDEYNTLMAEYGDADLVKELMSNQRFVLPDGASFWDLYELRHQPGNGQRIDEALHAIEEANGNKLKNVFQDISFNTDRLGNEKKKNELLRHLLEDFGKDVMNLSPSRVGSLDVIGNAYEFLIKHFAADAGASAGEFYTPPEVSTLLATILEPVEGDAICDPACGSGSLLIKCGAMARKNSGSKNYALFGQEAIGSTWALAKMNMFLHGEDNHRIEWGDTLRHPLLL
;
A
#
# COMPACT_ATOMS: atom_id res chain seq x y z
N ILE A 1 4.85 -21.64 8.38
CA ILE A 1 4.07 -20.90 7.35
C ILE A 1 5.08 -20.44 6.33
N SER A 2 4.80 -20.63 5.04
CA SER A 2 5.73 -20.24 3.96
C SER A 2 5.82 -18.70 3.85
N ALA A 3 6.96 -18.19 3.37
CA ALA A 3 7.18 -16.77 3.12
C ALA A 3 6.08 -16.16 2.23
N ASP A 4 5.61 -16.91 1.24
CA ASP A 4 4.54 -16.54 0.33
C ASP A 4 3.19 -16.27 1.05
N THR A 5 2.90 -17.02 2.11
CA THR A 5 1.69 -16.81 2.91
C THR A 5 1.77 -15.54 3.77
N TYR A 6 2.98 -15.16 4.23
CA TYR A 6 3.16 -13.96 5.06
C TYR A 6 3.23 -12.66 4.27
N LYS A 7 3.64 -12.72 3.02
CA LYS A 7 3.84 -11.55 2.16
C LYS A 7 2.66 -10.57 2.23
N ASP A 8 1.47 -11.06 1.92
CA ASP A 8 0.29 -10.22 1.82
C ASP A 8 -0.09 -9.58 3.17
N PHE A 9 0.06 -10.34 4.28
CA PHE A 9 -0.19 -9.83 5.64
C PHE A 9 0.79 -8.73 6.04
N ILE A 10 2.08 -8.92 5.78
CA ILE A 10 3.13 -7.93 6.12
C ILE A 10 2.96 -6.68 5.28
N LEU A 11 2.75 -6.82 3.97
CA LEU A 11 2.63 -5.69 3.05
C LEU A 11 1.35 -4.88 3.31
N THR A 12 0.24 -5.56 3.62
CA THR A 12 -1.01 -4.88 4.01
C THR A 12 -0.88 -4.18 5.36
N MET A 13 -0.23 -4.81 6.35
CA MET A 13 0.02 -4.19 7.65
C MET A 13 0.92 -2.95 7.53
N LEU A 14 1.93 -3.01 6.67
CA LEU A 14 2.79 -1.85 6.39
C LEU A 14 1.99 -0.70 5.78
N PHE A 15 1.09 -1.01 4.85
CA PHE A 15 0.22 -0.01 4.25
C PHE A 15 -0.75 0.61 5.26
N LEU A 16 -1.39 -0.20 6.10
CA LEU A 16 -2.25 0.27 7.19
C LEU A 16 -1.48 1.16 8.17
N LYS A 17 -0.25 0.73 8.54
CA LYS A 17 0.64 1.50 9.42
C LYS A 17 0.99 2.85 8.81
N TYR A 18 1.34 2.87 7.52
CA TYR A 18 1.62 4.10 6.79
C TYR A 18 0.42 5.06 6.79
N LEU A 19 -0.78 4.58 6.43
CA LEU A 19 -1.99 5.40 6.44
C LEU A 19 -2.24 6.00 7.82
N SER A 20 -2.07 5.20 8.87
CA SER A 20 -2.32 5.61 10.26
C SER A 20 -1.30 6.62 10.78
N ASP A 21 -0.02 6.45 10.44
CA ASP A 21 1.03 7.37 10.85
C ASP A 21 0.94 8.70 10.09
N MET A 22 0.65 8.64 8.79
CA MET A 22 0.41 9.83 7.97
C MET A 22 -0.79 10.64 8.50
N TYR A 23 -1.91 9.97 8.77
CA TYR A 23 -3.11 10.60 9.30
C TYR A 23 -2.87 11.26 10.65
N ARG A 24 -2.18 10.56 11.57
CA ARG A 24 -1.85 11.08 12.89
C ARG A 24 -0.88 12.27 12.84
N ASP A 25 0.10 12.23 11.93
CA ASP A 25 1.07 13.32 11.75
C ASP A 25 0.38 14.60 11.25
N GLU A 26 -0.51 14.45 10.26
CA GLU A 26 -1.31 15.56 9.73
C GLU A 26 -2.27 16.11 10.77
N TYR A 27 -2.98 15.24 11.50
CA TYR A 27 -3.85 15.65 12.60
C TYR A 27 -3.09 16.47 13.64
N ASN A 28 -1.92 16.02 14.07
CA ASN A 28 -1.11 16.73 15.05
C ASN A 28 -0.62 18.09 14.52
N THR A 29 -0.27 18.15 13.24
CA THR A 29 0.15 19.39 12.57
C THR A 29 -0.99 20.41 12.54
N LEU A 30 -2.17 20.00 12.11
CA LEU A 30 -3.36 20.85 12.08
C LEU A 30 -3.80 21.28 13.49
N MET A 31 -3.75 20.38 14.46
CA MET A 31 -4.05 20.71 15.87
C MET A 31 -3.07 21.74 16.44
N ALA A 32 -1.79 21.66 16.10
CA ALA A 32 -0.80 22.64 16.53
C ALA A 32 -1.02 24.00 15.86
N GLU A 33 -1.53 24.03 14.63
CA GLU A 33 -1.80 25.25 13.86
C GLU A 33 -3.12 25.93 14.29
N TYR A 34 -4.20 25.18 14.39
CA TYR A 34 -5.55 25.73 14.58
C TYR A 34 -6.05 25.65 16.04
N GLY A 35 -5.66 24.64 16.80
CA GLY A 35 -6.08 24.44 18.20
C GLY A 35 -7.56 24.12 18.40
N ASP A 36 -8.31 23.87 17.34
CA ASP A 36 -9.76 23.60 17.31
C ASP A 36 -10.00 22.19 16.74
N ALA A 37 -10.45 21.28 17.60
CA ALA A 37 -10.64 19.86 17.23
C ALA A 37 -11.75 19.65 16.21
N ASP A 38 -12.83 20.45 16.24
CA ASP A 38 -13.94 20.32 15.31
C ASP A 38 -13.54 20.79 13.91
N LEU A 39 -12.84 21.92 13.82
CA LEU A 39 -12.26 22.41 12.57
C LEU A 39 -11.24 21.40 12.00
N VAL A 40 -10.34 20.88 12.84
CA VAL A 40 -9.34 19.90 12.39
C VAL A 40 -10.02 18.63 11.88
N LYS A 41 -11.08 18.14 12.54
CA LYS A 41 -11.85 16.98 12.06
C LYS A 41 -12.46 17.23 10.68
N GLU A 42 -12.98 18.42 10.43
CA GLU A 42 -13.51 18.82 9.12
C GLU A 42 -12.39 18.84 8.06
N LEU A 43 -11.23 19.44 8.36
CA LEU A 43 -10.08 19.45 7.46
C LEU A 43 -9.55 18.04 7.17
N MET A 44 -9.54 17.16 8.16
CA MET A 44 -9.10 15.77 8.01
C MET A 44 -10.04 14.94 7.09
N SER A 45 -11.31 15.31 6.95
CA SER A 45 -12.25 14.64 6.03
C SER A 45 -11.88 14.83 4.54
N ASN A 46 -11.08 15.85 4.23
CA ASN A 46 -10.63 16.17 2.86
C ASN A 46 -9.20 15.74 2.58
N GLN A 47 -8.58 14.96 3.48
CA GLN A 47 -7.23 14.49 3.30
C GLN A 47 -7.11 13.43 2.19
N ARG A 48 -5.87 13.18 1.78
CA ARG A 48 -5.55 12.18 0.73
C ARG A 48 -6.20 10.81 1.00
N PHE A 49 -6.23 10.41 2.27
CA PHE A 49 -6.96 9.24 2.76
C PHE A 49 -7.73 9.60 4.01
N VAL A 50 -8.95 9.10 4.11
CA VAL A 50 -9.79 9.22 5.29
C VAL A 50 -9.64 7.98 6.15
N LEU A 51 -9.38 8.16 7.44
CA LEU A 51 -9.28 7.09 8.40
C LEU A 51 -10.49 7.16 9.36
N PRO A 52 -11.42 6.20 9.33
CA PRO A 52 -12.53 6.15 10.26
C PRO A 52 -12.09 5.97 11.71
N ASP A 53 -12.87 6.50 12.66
CA ASP A 53 -12.61 6.34 14.08
C ASP A 53 -12.58 4.84 14.44
N GLY A 54 -11.55 4.41 15.17
CA GLY A 54 -11.34 3.01 15.57
C GLY A 54 -10.72 2.10 14.50
N ALA A 55 -10.42 2.62 13.29
CA ALA A 55 -9.87 1.84 12.20
C ALA A 55 -8.35 2.05 11.99
N SER A 56 -7.70 2.87 12.81
CA SER A 56 -6.26 3.09 12.67
C SER A 56 -5.45 1.91 13.21
N PHE A 57 -4.20 1.78 12.72
CA PHE A 57 -3.23 0.84 13.29
C PHE A 57 -3.10 1.04 14.82
N TRP A 58 -3.18 2.27 15.30
CA TRP A 58 -3.00 2.58 16.71
C TRP A 58 -4.19 2.14 17.57
N ASP A 59 -5.42 2.22 17.04
CA ASP A 59 -6.60 1.65 17.71
C ASP A 59 -6.47 0.14 17.85
N LEU A 60 -6.01 -0.55 16.80
CA LEU A 60 -5.74 -1.98 16.84
C LEU A 60 -4.60 -2.33 17.81
N TYR A 61 -3.57 -1.52 17.86
CA TYR A 61 -2.44 -1.69 18.76
C TYR A 61 -2.86 -1.60 20.24
N GLU A 62 -3.71 -0.66 20.60
CA GLU A 62 -4.25 -0.52 21.96
C GLU A 62 -5.01 -1.79 22.39
N LEU A 63 -5.74 -2.41 21.48
CA LEU A 63 -6.55 -3.59 21.73
C LEU A 63 -5.81 -4.93 21.53
N ARG A 64 -4.51 -4.91 21.20
CA ARG A 64 -3.74 -6.11 20.77
C ARG A 64 -3.69 -7.26 21.75
N HIS A 65 -3.87 -6.99 23.05
CA HIS A 65 -3.90 -8.00 24.10
C HIS A 65 -5.27 -8.68 24.28
N GLN A 66 -6.30 -8.17 23.60
CA GLN A 66 -7.63 -8.76 23.63
C GLN A 66 -7.78 -9.87 22.58
N PRO A 67 -8.67 -10.85 22.76
CA PRO A 67 -8.99 -11.85 21.75
C PRO A 67 -9.66 -11.20 20.53
N GLY A 68 -9.53 -11.83 19.35
CA GLY A 68 -10.20 -11.38 18.12
C GLY A 68 -9.43 -10.34 17.31
N ASN A 69 -8.10 -10.30 17.42
CA ASN A 69 -7.26 -9.39 16.62
C ASN A 69 -7.50 -9.51 15.11
N GLY A 70 -7.65 -10.75 14.59
CA GLY A 70 -7.87 -10.97 13.16
C GLY A 70 -9.14 -10.31 12.67
N GLN A 71 -10.25 -10.50 13.40
CA GLN A 71 -11.53 -9.89 13.05
C GLN A 71 -11.47 -8.36 13.10
N ARG A 72 -10.86 -7.78 14.13
CA ARG A 72 -10.72 -6.31 14.25
C ARG A 72 -9.89 -5.71 13.14
N ILE A 73 -8.81 -6.40 12.72
CA ILE A 73 -7.98 -5.93 11.60
C ILE A 73 -8.81 -5.96 10.31
N ASP A 74 -9.56 -7.04 10.05
CA ASP A 74 -10.40 -7.14 8.85
C ASP A 74 -11.49 -6.06 8.84
N GLU A 75 -12.15 -5.80 9.97
CA GLU A 75 -13.15 -4.73 10.12
C GLU A 75 -12.55 -3.34 9.88
N ALA A 76 -11.35 -3.07 10.40
CA ALA A 76 -10.65 -1.80 10.20
C ALA A 76 -10.28 -1.59 8.72
N LEU A 77 -9.73 -2.61 8.05
CA LEU A 77 -9.39 -2.56 6.63
C LEU A 77 -10.63 -2.31 5.78
N HIS A 78 -11.74 -2.97 6.09
CA HIS A 78 -13.01 -2.77 5.38
C HIS A 78 -13.57 -1.36 5.58
N ALA A 79 -13.55 -0.84 6.80
CA ALA A 79 -13.96 0.53 7.08
C ALA A 79 -13.10 1.57 6.33
N ILE A 80 -11.77 1.35 6.25
CA ILE A 80 -10.86 2.20 5.48
C ILE A 80 -11.18 2.12 3.99
N GLU A 81 -11.45 0.92 3.46
CA GLU A 81 -11.83 0.73 2.06
C GLU A 81 -13.11 1.49 1.72
N GLU A 82 -14.16 1.37 2.54
CA GLU A 82 -15.43 2.07 2.35
C GLU A 82 -15.25 3.60 2.37
N ALA A 83 -14.50 4.12 3.34
CA ALA A 83 -14.24 5.55 3.45
C ALA A 83 -13.42 6.12 2.27
N ASN A 84 -12.69 5.27 1.55
CA ASN A 84 -11.81 5.63 0.44
C ASN A 84 -12.20 4.92 -0.87
N GLY A 85 -13.49 4.67 -1.10
CA GLY A 85 -13.99 3.82 -2.18
C GLY A 85 -13.52 4.16 -3.59
N ASN A 86 -13.15 5.41 -3.86
CA ASN A 86 -12.60 5.82 -5.15
C ASN A 86 -11.15 5.35 -5.38
N LYS A 87 -10.40 5.12 -4.30
CA LYS A 87 -8.98 4.77 -4.33
C LYS A 87 -8.72 3.32 -3.96
N LEU A 88 -9.39 2.83 -2.91
CA LEU A 88 -9.08 1.55 -2.26
C LEU A 88 -10.16 0.47 -2.48
N LYS A 89 -11.15 0.70 -3.35
CA LYS A 89 -12.19 -0.30 -3.63
C LYS A 89 -11.58 -1.65 -3.99
N ASN A 90 -11.98 -2.69 -3.26
CA ASN A 90 -11.55 -4.09 -3.41
C ASN A 90 -10.05 -4.35 -3.15
N VAL A 91 -9.29 -3.41 -2.61
CA VAL A 91 -7.85 -3.60 -2.36
C VAL A 91 -7.60 -4.64 -1.26
N PHE A 92 -8.52 -4.78 -0.31
CA PHE A 92 -8.36 -5.72 0.82
C PHE A 92 -9.25 -6.98 0.71
N GLN A 93 -10.00 -7.16 -0.41
CA GLN A 93 -10.97 -8.24 -0.54
C GLN A 93 -10.38 -9.66 -0.50
N ASP A 94 -9.14 -9.84 -0.97
CA ASP A 94 -8.48 -11.15 -1.06
C ASP A 94 -7.62 -11.46 0.16
N ILE A 95 -7.59 -10.58 1.18
CA ILE A 95 -6.84 -10.78 2.40
C ILE A 95 -7.78 -10.80 3.62
N SER A 96 -7.58 -11.78 4.50
CA SER A 96 -8.25 -11.84 5.79
C SER A 96 -7.26 -12.25 6.87
N PHE A 97 -7.10 -11.41 7.88
CA PHE A 97 -6.32 -11.67 9.08
C PHE A 97 -7.06 -12.63 10.02
N ASN A 98 -8.35 -12.87 9.80
CA ASN A 98 -9.15 -13.84 10.55
C ASN A 98 -9.17 -15.23 9.90
N THR A 99 -8.22 -15.54 9.05
CA THR A 99 -8.12 -16.81 8.34
C THR A 99 -7.49 -17.92 9.18
N ASP A 100 -7.92 -19.17 8.97
CA ASP A 100 -7.33 -20.36 9.59
C ASP A 100 -5.92 -20.68 9.04
N ARG A 101 -5.48 -20.03 7.94
CA ARG A 101 -4.10 -20.15 7.45
C ARG A 101 -3.08 -19.67 8.49
N LEU A 102 -3.45 -18.76 9.40
CA LEU A 102 -2.63 -18.29 10.51
C LEU A 102 -2.64 -19.24 11.73
N GLY A 103 -3.42 -20.32 11.68
CA GLY A 103 -3.58 -21.31 12.72
C GLY A 103 -4.90 -21.19 13.47
N ASN A 104 -5.02 -21.93 14.56
CA ASN A 104 -6.21 -21.85 15.42
C ASN A 104 -6.28 -20.46 16.09
N GLU A 105 -7.44 -20.14 16.68
CA GLU A 105 -7.74 -18.82 17.24
C GLU A 105 -6.66 -18.32 18.23
N LYS A 106 -6.18 -19.18 19.11
CA LYS A 106 -5.13 -18.82 20.08
C LYS A 106 -3.83 -18.45 19.40
N LYS A 107 -3.36 -19.28 18.45
CA LYS A 107 -2.10 -19.08 17.72
C LYS A 107 -2.20 -17.85 16.81
N LYS A 108 -3.31 -17.70 16.11
CA LYS A 108 -3.62 -16.53 15.26
C LYS A 108 -3.55 -15.24 16.07
N ASN A 109 -4.24 -15.21 17.21
CA ASN A 109 -4.28 -14.02 18.07
C ASN A 109 -2.89 -13.65 18.64
N GLU A 110 -2.09 -14.67 19.03
CA GLU A 110 -0.71 -14.48 19.49
C GLU A 110 0.19 -13.91 18.36
N LEU A 111 0.10 -14.49 17.16
CA LEU A 111 0.87 -14.06 15.99
C LEU A 111 0.53 -12.62 15.60
N LEU A 112 -0.76 -12.28 15.55
CA LEU A 112 -1.19 -10.92 15.19
C LEU A 112 -0.87 -9.91 16.29
N ARG A 113 -0.88 -10.30 17.56
CA ARG A 113 -0.39 -9.46 18.65
C ARG A 113 1.09 -9.12 18.46
N HIS A 114 1.94 -10.11 18.18
CA HIS A 114 3.36 -9.87 17.91
C HIS A 114 3.58 -9.00 16.67
N LEU A 115 2.79 -9.20 15.61
CA LEU A 115 2.85 -8.37 14.43
C LEU A 115 2.54 -6.90 14.77
N LEU A 116 1.48 -6.63 15.52
CA LEU A 116 1.15 -5.29 15.97
C LEU A 116 2.24 -4.70 16.88
N GLU A 117 2.83 -5.50 17.79
CA GLU A 117 3.92 -5.08 18.65
C GLU A 117 5.18 -4.70 17.85
N ASP A 118 5.53 -5.48 16.80
CA ASP A 118 6.69 -5.20 15.97
C ASP A 118 6.50 -3.94 15.13
N PHE A 119 5.33 -3.75 14.50
CA PHE A 119 5.01 -2.54 13.76
C PHE A 119 4.77 -1.31 14.67
N GLY A 120 4.45 -1.52 15.94
CA GLY A 120 4.27 -0.46 16.94
C GLY A 120 5.57 0.11 17.51
N LYS A 121 6.74 -0.49 17.20
CA LYS A 121 8.03 0.02 17.66
C LYS A 121 8.35 1.38 17.05
N ASP A 122 9.05 2.23 17.82
CA ASP A 122 9.42 3.58 17.37
C ASP A 122 10.25 3.59 16.08
N VAL A 123 11.07 2.56 15.84
CA VAL A 123 11.83 2.40 14.59
C VAL A 123 10.91 2.25 13.36
N MET A 124 9.68 1.77 13.55
CA MET A 124 8.65 1.61 12.51
C MET A 124 7.70 2.81 12.43
N ASN A 125 8.08 3.97 12.89
CA ASN A 125 7.33 5.20 12.71
C ASN A 125 7.49 5.70 11.27
N LEU A 126 6.41 5.68 10.51
CA LEU A 126 6.33 6.01 9.08
C LEU A 126 5.75 7.42 8.83
N SER A 127 5.64 8.26 9.88
CA SER A 127 5.12 9.62 9.73
C SER A 127 5.97 10.45 8.77
N PRO A 128 5.37 11.28 7.90
CA PRO A 128 6.08 12.18 6.98
C PRO A 128 7.10 13.09 7.67
N SER A 129 6.78 13.60 8.85
CA SER A 129 7.68 14.43 9.65
C SER A 129 8.96 13.72 10.08
N ARG A 130 8.94 12.39 10.21
CA ARG A 130 10.10 11.57 10.57
C ARG A 130 10.85 11.03 9.37
N VAL A 131 10.14 10.53 8.37
CA VAL A 131 10.72 9.86 7.20
C VAL A 131 11.21 10.87 6.16
N GLY A 132 10.57 12.03 6.08
CA GLY A 132 10.94 13.15 5.20
C GLY A 132 10.51 12.99 3.75
N SER A 133 10.44 11.77 3.20
CA SER A 133 10.04 11.52 1.80
C SER A 133 9.23 10.22 1.67
N LEU A 134 8.18 10.26 0.86
CA LEU A 134 7.40 9.07 0.49
C LEU A 134 8.27 8.01 -0.22
N ASP A 135 9.29 8.43 -0.95
CA ASP A 135 10.20 7.51 -1.65
C ASP A 135 10.89 6.52 -0.71
N VAL A 136 11.14 6.91 0.54
CA VAL A 136 11.73 6.01 1.56
C VAL A 136 10.79 4.86 1.89
N ILE A 137 9.50 5.16 2.07
CA ILE A 137 8.47 4.16 2.40
C ILE A 137 8.19 3.27 1.19
N GLY A 138 8.05 3.87 0.00
CA GLY A 138 7.89 3.13 -1.25
C GLY A 138 9.07 2.20 -1.54
N ASN A 139 10.31 2.66 -1.36
CA ASN A 139 11.50 1.84 -1.53
C ASN A 139 11.57 0.70 -0.49
N ALA A 140 11.15 0.93 0.75
CA ALA A 140 11.06 -0.12 1.77
C ALA A 140 10.02 -1.18 1.38
N TYR A 141 8.89 -0.76 0.81
CA TYR A 141 7.85 -1.65 0.30
C TYR A 141 8.36 -2.50 -0.87
N GLU A 142 9.02 -1.88 -1.87
CA GLU A 142 9.67 -2.60 -2.98
C GLU A 142 10.75 -3.57 -2.49
N PHE A 143 11.53 -3.19 -1.47
CA PHE A 143 12.52 -4.07 -0.86
C PHE A 143 11.87 -5.33 -0.26
N LEU A 144 10.74 -5.17 0.44
CA LEU A 144 9.99 -6.31 0.97
C LEU A 144 9.42 -7.19 -0.14
N ILE A 145 8.84 -6.59 -1.20
CA ILE A 145 8.38 -7.34 -2.38
C ILE A 145 9.52 -8.17 -2.98
N LYS A 146 10.68 -7.56 -3.18
CA LYS A 146 11.89 -8.25 -3.66
C LYS A 146 12.32 -9.41 -2.75
N HIS A 147 12.30 -9.19 -1.44
CA HIS A 147 12.70 -10.20 -0.46
C HIS A 147 11.75 -11.39 -0.48
N PHE A 148 10.44 -11.15 -0.48
CA PHE A 148 9.44 -12.20 -0.60
C PHE A 148 9.49 -12.93 -1.95
N ALA A 149 9.80 -12.22 -3.03
CA ALA A 149 10.00 -12.83 -4.34
C ALA A 149 11.21 -13.80 -4.36
N ALA A 150 12.30 -13.44 -3.71
CA ALA A 150 13.47 -14.31 -3.61
C ALA A 150 13.15 -15.65 -2.91
N ASP A 151 12.28 -15.60 -1.90
CA ASP A 151 11.83 -16.80 -1.17
C ASP A 151 10.76 -17.61 -1.92
N ALA A 152 9.99 -16.98 -2.83
CA ALA A 152 8.94 -17.62 -3.63
C ALA A 152 9.48 -18.44 -4.81
N GLY A 153 10.76 -18.32 -5.16
CA GLY A 153 11.40 -19.11 -6.22
C GLY A 153 10.75 -18.88 -7.60
N ALA A 154 10.27 -19.95 -8.27
CA ALA A 154 9.72 -19.87 -9.62
C ALA A 154 8.48 -18.97 -9.74
N SER A 155 7.67 -18.85 -8.70
CA SER A 155 6.48 -17.99 -8.67
C SER A 155 6.82 -16.49 -8.53
N ALA A 156 8.06 -16.13 -8.26
CA ALA A 156 8.49 -14.74 -8.10
C ALA A 156 8.26 -13.89 -9.36
N GLY A 157 8.43 -14.48 -10.54
CA GLY A 157 8.24 -13.80 -11.83
C GLY A 157 6.82 -13.30 -12.08
N GLU A 158 5.83 -13.77 -11.33
CA GLU A 158 4.43 -13.38 -11.48
C GLU A 158 4.14 -11.99 -10.88
N PHE A 159 4.99 -11.49 -9.97
CA PHE A 159 4.72 -10.22 -9.29
C PHE A 159 5.96 -9.31 -9.12
N TYR A 160 7.15 -9.76 -9.49
CA TYR A 160 8.38 -9.02 -9.28
C TYR A 160 9.26 -8.95 -10.53
N THR A 161 9.61 -7.73 -10.92
CA THR A 161 10.63 -7.44 -11.95
C THR A 161 11.87 -6.86 -11.28
N PRO A 162 13.08 -7.37 -11.56
CA PRO A 162 14.30 -6.81 -10.99
C PRO A 162 14.42 -5.30 -11.26
N PRO A 163 14.85 -4.48 -10.26
CA PRO A 163 14.93 -3.02 -10.39
C PRO A 163 15.81 -2.55 -11.54
N GLU A 164 16.84 -3.33 -11.86
CA GLU A 164 17.76 -3.04 -12.97
C GLU A 164 17.04 -3.14 -14.31
N VAL A 165 16.16 -4.12 -14.47
CA VAL A 165 15.36 -4.34 -15.69
C VAL A 165 14.29 -3.25 -15.83
N SER A 166 13.54 -2.96 -14.76
CA SER A 166 12.52 -1.90 -14.79
C SER A 166 13.14 -0.52 -15.02
N THR A 167 14.33 -0.24 -14.46
CA THR A 167 15.07 1.00 -14.71
C THR A 167 15.55 1.07 -16.16
N LEU A 168 16.06 -0.02 -16.73
CA LEU A 168 16.48 -0.07 -18.13
C LEU A 168 15.29 0.20 -19.07
N LEU A 169 14.15 -0.45 -18.84
CA LEU A 169 12.96 -0.25 -19.66
C LEU A 169 12.44 1.19 -19.57
N ALA A 170 12.37 1.77 -18.36
CA ALA A 170 11.97 3.16 -18.17
C ALA A 170 12.95 4.13 -18.87
N THR A 171 14.25 3.81 -18.86
CA THR A 171 15.28 4.63 -19.56
C THR A 171 15.12 4.57 -21.07
N ILE A 172 14.79 3.39 -21.64
CA ILE A 172 14.55 3.22 -23.08
C ILE A 172 13.28 3.95 -23.53
N LEU A 173 12.23 3.96 -22.68
CA LEU A 173 10.96 4.62 -22.98
C LEU A 173 11.07 6.16 -22.97
N GLU A 174 12.02 6.71 -22.21
CA GLU A 174 12.24 8.17 -22.05
C GLU A 174 10.95 8.97 -21.78
N PRO A 175 10.12 8.57 -20.81
CA PRO A 175 8.84 9.22 -20.57
C PRO A 175 9.01 10.67 -20.15
N VAL A 176 8.05 11.51 -20.58
CA VAL A 176 8.05 12.96 -20.33
C VAL A 176 6.68 13.44 -19.83
N GLU A 177 6.58 14.72 -19.54
CA GLU A 177 5.32 15.37 -19.18
C GLU A 177 4.27 15.21 -20.30
N GLY A 178 3.04 14.90 -19.87
CA GLY A 178 1.89 14.68 -20.77
C GLY A 178 1.72 13.22 -21.22
N ASP A 179 2.69 12.34 -20.94
CA ASP A 179 2.60 10.95 -21.37
C ASP A 179 1.53 10.15 -20.59
N ALA A 180 0.89 9.25 -21.32
CA ALA A 180 0.08 8.16 -20.77
C ALA A 180 0.85 6.85 -20.91
N ILE A 181 1.31 6.30 -19.80
CA ILE A 181 2.18 5.13 -19.74
C ILE A 181 1.34 3.92 -19.33
N CYS A 182 1.36 2.86 -20.13
CA CYS A 182 0.55 1.67 -19.90
C CYS A 182 1.42 0.41 -19.77
N ASP A 183 1.16 -0.37 -18.73
CA ASP A 183 1.69 -1.72 -18.54
C ASP A 183 0.52 -2.72 -18.47
N PRO A 184 0.31 -3.54 -19.54
CA PRO A 184 -0.82 -4.45 -19.61
C PRO A 184 -0.71 -5.70 -18.73
N ALA A 185 0.42 -5.91 -18.04
CA ALA A 185 0.69 -7.01 -17.10
C ALA A 185 1.58 -6.51 -15.96
N CYS A 186 1.06 -5.51 -15.22
CA CYS A 186 1.88 -4.63 -14.41
C CYS A 186 2.48 -5.27 -13.15
N GLY A 187 2.06 -6.48 -12.77
CA GLY A 187 2.56 -7.13 -11.55
C GLY A 187 2.36 -6.23 -10.34
N SER A 188 3.44 -5.99 -9.59
CA SER A 188 3.44 -5.06 -8.44
C SER A 188 3.49 -3.56 -8.81
N GLY A 189 3.44 -3.21 -10.10
CA GLY A 189 3.48 -1.84 -10.59
C GLY A 189 4.87 -1.19 -10.61
N SER A 190 5.93 -1.94 -10.30
CA SER A 190 7.29 -1.39 -10.19
C SER A 190 7.79 -0.73 -11.48
N LEU A 191 7.47 -1.26 -12.67
CA LEU A 191 7.85 -0.65 -13.94
C LEU A 191 7.16 0.71 -14.14
N LEU A 192 5.86 0.79 -13.89
CA LEU A 192 5.11 2.05 -13.96
C LEU A 192 5.66 3.10 -13.00
N ILE A 193 6.00 2.71 -11.76
CA ILE A 193 6.62 3.60 -10.77
C ILE A 193 7.98 4.12 -11.28
N LYS A 194 8.81 3.28 -11.89
CA LYS A 194 10.09 3.72 -12.48
C LYS A 194 9.87 4.67 -13.66
N CYS A 195 8.87 4.43 -14.49
CA CYS A 195 8.49 5.34 -15.57
C CYS A 195 8.01 6.70 -15.02
N GLY A 196 7.16 6.71 -14.00
CA GLY A 196 6.73 7.94 -13.33
C GLY A 196 7.90 8.73 -12.73
N ALA A 197 8.82 8.05 -12.04
CA ALA A 197 10.05 8.66 -11.51
C ALA A 197 10.93 9.25 -12.63
N MET A 198 11.04 8.55 -13.76
CA MET A 198 11.81 9.02 -14.92
C MET A 198 11.14 10.23 -15.57
N ALA A 199 9.81 10.22 -15.76
CA ALA A 199 9.05 11.36 -16.29
C ALA A 199 9.26 12.62 -15.42
N ARG A 200 9.17 12.47 -14.09
CA ARG A 200 9.49 13.58 -13.15
C ARG A 200 10.92 14.07 -13.30
N LYS A 201 11.88 13.16 -13.42
CA LYS A 201 13.29 13.52 -13.60
C LYS A 201 13.54 14.29 -14.90
N ASN A 202 12.89 13.87 -16.00
CA ASN A 202 13.09 14.44 -17.33
C ASN A 202 12.39 15.80 -17.50
N SER A 203 11.24 16.01 -16.86
CA SER A 203 10.40 17.19 -17.05
C SER A 203 10.26 18.10 -15.83
N GLY A 204 10.62 17.63 -14.63
CA GLY A 204 10.36 18.35 -13.38
C GLY A 204 8.87 18.42 -12.98
N SER A 205 8.00 17.69 -13.68
CA SER A 205 6.54 17.73 -13.54
C SER A 205 5.98 16.35 -13.15
N LYS A 206 4.84 16.33 -12.45
CA LYS A 206 4.01 15.14 -12.20
C LYS A 206 2.82 15.02 -13.16
N ASN A 207 2.79 15.82 -14.22
CA ASN A 207 1.73 15.79 -15.22
C ASN A 207 1.94 14.64 -16.21
N TYR A 208 1.67 13.43 -15.79
CA TYR A 208 1.62 12.18 -16.56
C TYR A 208 0.58 11.26 -15.93
N ALA A 209 0.17 10.22 -16.64
CA ALA A 209 -0.77 9.22 -16.14
C ALA A 209 -0.21 7.80 -16.27
N LEU A 210 -0.44 6.97 -15.24
CA LEU A 210 0.01 5.60 -15.19
C LEU A 210 -1.19 4.65 -15.28
N PHE A 211 -1.15 3.74 -16.23
CA PHE A 211 -2.20 2.75 -16.47
C PHE A 211 -1.61 1.35 -16.35
N GLY A 212 -2.29 0.47 -15.61
CA GLY A 212 -1.86 -0.91 -15.47
C GLY A 212 -3.05 -1.86 -15.47
N GLN A 213 -2.80 -3.10 -15.86
CA GLN A 213 -3.76 -4.18 -15.70
C GLN A 213 -3.05 -5.41 -15.14
N GLU A 214 -3.66 -6.09 -14.16
CA GLU A 214 -3.12 -7.27 -13.50
C GLU A 214 -4.20 -8.32 -13.29
N ALA A 215 -3.90 -9.56 -13.68
CA ALA A 215 -4.85 -10.67 -13.64
C ALA A 215 -5.05 -11.26 -12.25
N ILE A 216 -4.01 -11.26 -11.41
CA ILE A 216 -4.02 -11.86 -10.07
C ILE A 216 -4.46 -10.81 -9.05
N GLY A 217 -5.60 -11.05 -8.36
CA GLY A 217 -6.21 -10.09 -7.44
C GLY A 217 -5.28 -9.62 -6.32
N SER A 218 -4.56 -10.54 -5.65
CA SER A 218 -3.60 -10.17 -4.61
C SER A 218 -2.44 -9.33 -5.16
N THR A 219 -1.93 -9.65 -6.35
CA THR A 219 -0.87 -8.87 -7.01
C THR A 219 -1.36 -7.49 -7.46
N TRP A 220 -2.60 -7.41 -7.98
CA TRP A 220 -3.26 -6.14 -8.26
C TRP A 220 -3.38 -5.25 -7.01
N ALA A 221 -3.78 -5.83 -5.89
CA ALA A 221 -3.87 -5.10 -4.62
C ALA A 221 -2.48 -4.58 -4.17
N LEU A 222 -1.43 -5.40 -4.33
CA LEU A 222 -0.05 -4.96 -4.07
C LEU A 222 0.34 -3.78 -4.97
N ALA A 223 0.01 -3.83 -6.27
CA ALA A 223 0.28 -2.73 -7.20
C ALA A 223 -0.42 -1.44 -6.76
N LYS A 224 -1.68 -1.50 -6.39
CA LYS A 224 -2.45 -0.35 -5.88
C LYS A 224 -1.79 0.28 -4.64
N MET A 225 -1.46 -0.54 -3.65
CA MET A 225 -0.77 -0.07 -2.45
C MET A 225 0.61 0.52 -2.78
N ASN A 226 1.38 -0.12 -3.66
CA ASN A 226 2.69 0.33 -4.09
C ASN A 226 2.64 1.71 -4.78
N MET A 227 1.68 1.93 -5.68
CA MET A 227 1.44 3.24 -6.31
C MET A 227 1.23 4.33 -5.26
N PHE A 228 0.35 4.09 -4.29
CA PHE A 228 0.07 5.07 -3.23
C PHE A 228 1.29 5.35 -2.34
N LEU A 229 2.08 4.33 -2.01
CA LEU A 229 3.30 4.48 -1.20
C LEU A 229 4.39 5.27 -1.91
N HIS A 230 4.41 5.27 -3.24
CA HIS A 230 5.30 6.10 -4.06
C HIS A 230 4.72 7.48 -4.44
N GLY A 231 3.52 7.82 -3.95
CA GLY A 231 2.86 9.09 -4.26
C GLY A 231 2.42 9.23 -5.71
N GLU A 232 2.21 8.11 -6.40
CA GLU A 232 1.68 8.05 -7.76
C GLU A 232 0.15 8.01 -7.72
N ASP A 233 -0.49 9.13 -7.38
CA ASP A 233 -1.95 9.20 -7.21
C ASP A 233 -2.70 9.24 -8.54
N ASN A 234 -2.06 9.71 -9.62
CA ASN A 234 -2.63 9.73 -10.96
C ASN A 234 -2.39 8.40 -11.67
N HIS A 235 -2.98 7.33 -11.13
CA HIS A 235 -2.90 6.01 -11.71
C HIS A 235 -4.29 5.36 -11.85
N ARG A 236 -4.39 4.46 -12.82
CA ARG A 236 -5.53 3.57 -13.01
C ARG A 236 -5.00 2.15 -13.19
N ILE A 237 -5.12 1.31 -12.15
CA ILE A 237 -4.72 -0.10 -12.20
C ILE A 237 -5.99 -0.95 -12.14
N GLU A 238 -6.25 -1.68 -13.21
CA GLU A 238 -7.42 -2.53 -13.37
C GLU A 238 -7.11 -3.98 -13.01
N TRP A 239 -8.07 -4.64 -12.38
CA TRP A 239 -7.99 -6.07 -12.10
C TRP A 239 -8.68 -6.87 -13.21
N GLY A 240 -7.93 -7.68 -13.92
CA GLY A 240 -8.46 -8.52 -14.98
C GLY A 240 -7.39 -9.06 -15.92
N ASP A 241 -7.75 -10.11 -16.63
CA ASP A 241 -6.92 -10.75 -17.67
C ASP A 241 -6.92 -9.90 -18.94
N THR A 242 -5.81 -9.26 -19.25
CA THR A 242 -5.66 -8.36 -20.39
C THR A 242 -5.89 -9.03 -21.73
N LEU A 243 -5.56 -10.33 -21.85
CA LEU A 243 -5.73 -11.06 -23.10
C LEU A 243 -7.20 -11.40 -23.38
N ARG A 244 -7.99 -11.59 -22.31
CA ARG A 244 -9.41 -11.94 -22.43
C ARG A 244 -10.33 -10.73 -22.34
N HIS A 245 -9.97 -9.78 -21.48
CA HIS A 245 -10.76 -8.59 -21.15
C HIS A 245 -9.86 -7.37 -20.98
N PRO A 246 -9.38 -6.74 -22.06
CA PRO A 246 -8.61 -5.51 -21.96
C PRO A 246 -9.52 -4.37 -21.45
N LEU A 247 -9.19 -3.80 -20.28
CA LEU A 247 -9.99 -2.78 -19.60
C LEU A 247 -9.45 -1.37 -19.80
N LEU A 248 -8.27 -1.24 -20.41
CA LEU A 248 -7.57 0.04 -20.63
C LEU A 248 -7.63 0.51 -22.09
N LEU A 249 -8.42 -0.13 -22.94
CA LEU A 249 -8.64 0.23 -24.36
C LEU A 249 -9.79 1.22 -24.50
#